data_92c6ba625192d8a0ebc3a12670ce0f87
#
_entry.id   92c6ba625192d8a0ebc3a12670ce0f87
#
_cell.length_a   1.000
_cell.length_b   1.000
_cell.length_c   1.000
_cell.angle_alpha   90.00
_cell.angle_beta   90.00
_cell.angle_gamma   90.00
#
_symmetry.space_group_name_H-M   'P 1'
#
loop_
_entity.id
_entity.type
_entity.pdbx_description
1 polymer ?
#
loop_
_entity_poly.entity_id
_entity_poly.type
_entity_poly.pdbx_seq_one_letter_code
_entity_poly.pdbx_strand_id
1 'polypeptide(L)'
;MKTLVVYAFALFPLTMVAAGSEVAGLAGLPNQPFLYVEGKAKIEKEPDLISLHFDITGRNADQGKANQEVQAKAKKLFALFKEAKIEDRDVVAEGLASEPEFERDETDEKKRGKLIGYVVTRSFNVNIRDLTKYGKLGDQIMALGGVKLRYVSSEISNREKLGEELWPKAIANAREQAEKTLKPMGMKIDSVFAVSSIDFGEIRGEFLRSGERVVVTGMNIPAPPDQPSEYRLEMIGIESTAHIIYLISPTK
;
A
#
# COMPACT_ATOMS: atom_id res chain seq x y z
N MET A 1 -40.85 85.39 33.89
CA MET A 1 -39.66 85.13 33.10
C MET A 1 -39.69 83.62 32.84
N LYS A 2 -40.04 83.21 31.63
CA LYS A 2 -40.07 81.77 31.22
C LYS A 2 -38.88 81.49 30.30
N THR A 3 -37.98 80.65 30.79
CA THR A 3 -36.77 80.26 30.05
C THR A 3 -37.12 79.10 29.12
N LEU A 4 -36.95 79.34 27.81
CA LEU A 4 -37.17 78.37 26.74
C LEU A 4 -35.86 77.59 26.53
N VAL A 5 -35.89 76.29 26.82
CA VAL A 5 -34.72 75.35 26.52
C VAL A 5 -34.97 74.70 25.16
N VAL A 6 -34.12 75.02 24.20
CA VAL A 6 -34.12 74.47 22.84
C VAL A 6 -33.23 73.23 22.85
N TYR A 7 -33.78 72.05 22.65
CA TYR A 7 -33.01 70.79 22.44
C TYR A 7 -32.66 70.69 20.93
N ALA A 8 -31.37 70.73 20.65
CA ALA A 8 -30.87 70.50 19.31
C ALA A 8 -30.71 68.96 19.13
N PHE A 9 -31.51 68.35 18.26
CA PHE A 9 -31.41 66.97 17.85
C PHE A 9 -30.29 66.86 16.78
N ALA A 10 -29.15 66.26 17.14
CA ALA A 10 -28.08 65.92 16.20
C ALA A 10 -28.46 64.62 15.46
N LEU A 11 -28.77 64.71 14.16
CA LEU A 11 -28.89 63.59 13.27
C LEU A 11 -27.49 63.06 12.96
N PHE A 12 -27.16 61.88 13.51
CA PHE A 12 -26.00 61.07 13.09
C PHE A 12 -26.39 60.21 11.85
N PRO A 13 -25.67 60.32 10.74
CA PRO A 13 -25.89 59.41 9.62
C PRO A 13 -25.37 58.03 9.99
N LEU A 14 -26.29 57.06 10.06
CA LEU A 14 -25.98 55.63 10.20
C LEU A 14 -25.40 55.12 8.86
N THR A 15 -24.07 55.13 8.72
CA THR A 15 -23.41 54.48 7.61
C THR A 15 -23.52 52.98 7.80
N MET A 16 -24.43 52.36 7.05
CA MET A 16 -24.55 50.90 6.95
C MET A 16 -23.32 50.39 6.18
N VAL A 17 -22.32 49.89 6.91
CA VAL A 17 -21.23 49.07 6.33
C VAL A 17 -21.87 47.76 5.95
N ALA A 18 -22.11 47.56 4.66
CA ALA A 18 -22.44 46.27 4.11
C ALA A 18 -21.20 45.35 4.31
N ALA A 19 -21.19 44.62 5.39
CA ALA A 19 -20.28 43.48 5.53
C ALA A 19 -20.64 42.50 4.41
N GLY A 20 -19.84 42.48 3.35
CA GLY A 20 -19.89 41.42 2.36
C GLY A 20 -19.71 40.11 3.10
N SER A 21 -20.75 39.29 3.11
CA SER A 21 -20.65 37.89 3.55
C SER A 21 -19.67 37.23 2.59
N GLU A 22 -18.38 37.15 2.96
CA GLU A 22 -17.52 36.13 2.40
C GLU A 22 -18.20 34.79 2.72
N VAL A 23 -18.85 34.20 1.71
CA VAL A 23 -19.27 32.82 1.75
C VAL A 23 -17.98 32.04 2.01
N ALA A 24 -17.79 31.58 3.24
CA ALA A 24 -16.70 30.71 3.58
C ALA A 24 -16.79 29.53 2.62
N GLY A 25 -15.96 29.52 1.58
CA GLY A 25 -15.85 28.42 0.64
C GLY A 25 -15.61 27.16 1.45
N LEU A 26 -16.21 26.07 1.04
CA LEU A 26 -15.96 24.75 1.62
C LEU A 26 -14.43 24.61 1.76
N ALA A 27 -13.95 24.49 2.98
CA ALA A 27 -12.51 24.49 3.29
C ALA A 27 -11.77 23.53 2.36
N GLY A 28 -10.88 24.08 1.52
CA GLY A 28 -10.03 23.31 0.61
C GLY A 28 -10.44 23.25 -0.86
N LEU A 29 -11.61 23.80 -1.29
CA LEU A 29 -11.96 23.91 -2.70
C LEU A 29 -11.76 25.32 -3.24
N PRO A 30 -11.43 25.50 -4.55
CA PRO A 30 -11.30 26.83 -5.16
C PRO A 30 -12.63 27.60 -5.12
N ASN A 31 -12.56 28.93 -4.92
CA ASN A 31 -13.72 29.84 -5.03
C ASN A 31 -14.02 30.22 -6.49
N GLN A 32 -13.27 29.72 -7.45
CA GLN A 32 -13.41 29.95 -8.89
C GLN A 32 -13.91 28.66 -9.57
N PRO A 33 -14.46 28.74 -10.79
CA PRO A 33 -14.79 27.58 -11.57
C PRO A 33 -13.56 26.64 -11.68
N PHE A 34 -13.76 25.37 -11.43
CA PHE A 34 -12.70 24.36 -11.46
C PHE A 34 -13.17 23.05 -12.08
N LEU A 35 -12.21 22.25 -12.53
CA LEU A 35 -12.40 20.90 -13.01
C LEU A 35 -11.47 19.97 -12.25
N TYR A 36 -12.02 18.92 -11.63
CA TYR A 36 -11.26 17.81 -11.11
C TYR A 36 -11.16 16.72 -12.18
N VAL A 37 -9.97 16.19 -12.38
CA VAL A 37 -9.68 15.09 -13.29
C VAL A 37 -8.71 14.11 -12.67
N GLU A 38 -8.84 12.86 -13.08
CA GLU A 38 -7.93 11.78 -12.76
C GLU A 38 -7.23 11.33 -14.04
N GLY A 39 -5.90 11.31 -14.03
CA GLY A 39 -5.10 10.79 -15.14
C GLY A 39 -4.35 9.55 -14.72
N LYS A 40 -4.28 8.55 -15.60
CA LYS A 40 -3.63 7.26 -15.35
C LYS A 40 -2.56 6.96 -16.37
N ALA A 41 -1.49 6.35 -15.90
CA ALA A 41 -0.50 5.70 -16.76
C ALA A 41 -0.20 4.32 -16.19
N LYS A 42 -0.20 3.30 -17.05
CA LYS A 42 0.03 1.91 -16.72
C LYS A 42 1.12 1.32 -17.59
N ILE A 43 1.93 0.44 -17.02
CA ILE A 43 2.84 -0.46 -17.73
C ILE A 43 2.66 -1.88 -17.19
N GLU A 44 2.80 -2.86 -18.06
CA GLU A 44 2.86 -4.26 -17.66
C GLU A 44 4.28 -4.77 -17.91
N LYS A 45 4.84 -5.48 -16.93
CA LYS A 45 6.20 -5.99 -16.98
C LYS A 45 6.28 -7.39 -16.38
N GLU A 46 7.13 -8.22 -16.96
CA GLU A 46 7.48 -9.50 -16.36
C GLU A 46 8.20 -9.28 -15.01
N PRO A 47 7.90 -10.11 -13.99
CA PRO A 47 8.64 -10.05 -12.74
C PRO A 47 10.12 -10.38 -12.96
N ASP A 48 10.98 -9.72 -12.22
CA ASP A 48 12.42 -9.94 -12.23
C ASP A 48 12.95 -10.43 -10.86
N LEU A 49 12.02 -10.71 -9.94
CA LEU A 49 12.30 -11.12 -8.57
C LEU A 49 11.22 -12.07 -8.07
N ILE A 50 11.60 -13.15 -7.41
CA ILE A 50 10.73 -13.98 -6.58
C ILE A 50 11.16 -13.82 -5.12
N SER A 51 10.21 -13.45 -4.27
CA SER A 51 10.38 -13.37 -2.82
C SER A 51 9.79 -14.63 -2.18
N LEU A 52 10.62 -15.40 -1.50
CA LEU A 52 10.27 -16.66 -0.87
C LEU A 52 10.28 -16.51 0.65
N HIS A 53 9.11 -16.61 1.28
CA HIS A 53 8.95 -16.50 2.72
C HIS A 53 8.65 -17.86 3.33
N PHE A 54 9.49 -18.31 4.26
CA PHE A 54 9.33 -19.62 4.91
C PHE A 54 9.92 -19.64 6.31
N ASP A 55 9.45 -20.60 7.10
CA ASP A 55 9.95 -20.89 8.43
C ASP A 55 10.70 -22.20 8.42
N ILE A 56 11.76 -22.29 9.22
CA ILE A 56 12.37 -23.55 9.62
C ILE A 56 12.08 -23.80 11.09
N THR A 57 11.79 -25.06 11.42
CA THR A 57 11.45 -25.45 12.79
C THR A 57 12.35 -26.57 13.27
N GLY A 58 12.69 -26.53 14.57
CA GLY A 58 13.26 -27.64 15.34
C GLY A 58 12.34 -27.98 16.49
N ARG A 59 12.16 -29.25 16.79
CA ARG A 59 11.31 -29.74 17.88
C ARG A 59 12.09 -30.71 18.76
N ASN A 60 12.13 -30.47 20.06
CA ASN A 60 12.76 -31.36 21.01
C ASN A 60 12.16 -31.18 22.39
N ALA A 61 12.24 -32.21 23.23
CA ALA A 61 11.89 -32.12 24.66
C ALA A 61 12.77 -31.10 25.40
N ASP A 62 14.00 -30.89 24.94
CA ASP A 62 14.96 -29.90 25.42
C ASP A 62 15.02 -28.70 24.47
N GLN A 63 14.79 -27.51 25.01
CA GLN A 63 14.78 -26.27 24.25
C GLN A 63 16.13 -25.99 23.55
N GLY A 64 17.24 -26.29 24.21
CA GLY A 64 18.57 -26.08 23.64
C GLY A 64 18.81 -26.99 22.43
N LYS A 65 18.35 -28.25 22.49
CA LYS A 65 18.44 -29.18 21.36
C LYS A 65 17.53 -28.75 20.21
N ALA A 66 16.31 -28.30 20.48
CA ALA A 66 15.43 -27.74 19.46
C ALA A 66 16.10 -26.54 18.74
N ASN A 67 16.76 -25.66 19.48
CA ASN A 67 17.53 -24.54 18.91
C ASN A 67 18.72 -25.06 18.06
N GLN A 68 19.46 -26.05 18.53
CA GLN A 68 20.57 -26.63 17.76
C GLN A 68 20.12 -27.22 16.42
N GLU A 69 18.93 -27.84 16.35
CA GLU A 69 18.35 -28.33 15.10
C GLU A 69 18.07 -27.16 14.12
N VAL A 70 17.48 -26.04 14.60
CA VAL A 70 17.24 -24.88 13.77
C VAL A 70 18.54 -24.28 13.27
N GLN A 71 19.57 -24.16 14.13
CA GLN A 71 20.88 -23.64 13.73
C GLN A 71 21.55 -24.53 12.67
N ALA A 72 21.45 -25.86 12.81
CA ALA A 72 21.99 -26.80 11.83
C ALA A 72 21.29 -26.67 10.48
N LYS A 73 19.95 -26.52 10.47
CA LYS A 73 19.16 -26.24 9.25
C LYS A 73 19.52 -24.91 8.63
N ALA A 74 19.61 -23.85 9.44
CA ALA A 74 20.01 -22.51 8.97
C ALA A 74 21.39 -22.53 8.29
N LYS A 75 22.36 -23.25 8.88
CA LYS A 75 23.69 -23.42 8.28
C LYS A 75 23.63 -24.09 6.91
N LYS A 76 22.79 -25.11 6.74
CA LYS A 76 22.59 -25.77 5.45
C LYS A 76 21.93 -24.82 4.44
N LEU A 77 20.94 -24.04 4.87
CA LEU A 77 20.28 -23.02 4.02
C LEU A 77 21.27 -21.99 3.50
N PHE A 78 22.10 -21.42 4.38
CA PHE A 78 23.10 -20.45 3.93
C PHE A 78 24.12 -21.06 2.95
N ALA A 79 24.46 -22.34 3.11
CA ALA A 79 25.29 -23.06 2.14
C ALA A 79 24.58 -23.19 0.77
N LEU A 80 23.29 -23.56 0.76
CA LEU A 80 22.47 -23.63 -0.45
C LEU A 80 22.35 -22.26 -1.15
N PHE A 81 22.13 -21.19 -0.39
CA PHE A 81 22.05 -19.83 -0.95
C PHE A 81 23.37 -19.42 -1.59
N LYS A 82 24.50 -19.72 -0.95
CA LYS A 82 25.81 -19.45 -1.50
C LYS A 82 26.09 -20.25 -2.79
N GLU A 83 25.70 -21.54 -2.82
CA GLU A 83 25.81 -22.37 -4.03
C GLU A 83 24.92 -21.82 -5.16
N ALA A 84 23.72 -21.38 -4.84
CA ALA A 84 22.80 -20.74 -5.78
C ALA A 84 23.22 -19.31 -6.20
N LYS A 85 24.32 -18.77 -5.62
CA LYS A 85 24.81 -17.40 -5.83
C LYS A 85 23.77 -16.34 -5.48
N ILE A 86 23.00 -16.56 -4.41
CA ILE A 86 22.13 -15.54 -3.84
C ILE A 86 23.01 -14.62 -2.99
N GLU A 87 22.86 -13.33 -3.19
CA GLU A 87 23.63 -12.32 -2.46
C GLU A 87 23.14 -12.19 -1.01
N ASP A 88 24.03 -11.87 -0.07
CA ASP A 88 23.69 -11.76 1.35
C ASP A 88 22.59 -10.70 1.59
N ARG A 89 22.54 -9.64 0.80
CA ARG A 89 21.49 -8.61 0.86
C ARG A 89 20.10 -9.12 0.48
N ASP A 90 20.03 -10.21 -0.27
CA ASP A 90 18.80 -10.84 -0.72
C ASP A 90 18.31 -11.93 0.26
N VAL A 91 19.00 -12.11 1.40
CA VAL A 91 18.63 -13.06 2.44
C VAL A 91 18.42 -12.36 3.76
N VAL A 92 17.20 -12.37 4.26
CA VAL A 92 16.86 -11.90 5.60
C VAL A 92 16.52 -13.12 6.45
N ALA A 93 17.30 -13.32 7.52
CA ALA A 93 17.01 -14.33 8.54
C ALA A 93 16.58 -13.60 9.81
N GLU A 94 15.33 -13.76 10.16
CA GLU A 94 14.72 -13.07 11.31
C GLU A 94 15.15 -13.69 12.64
N GLY A 95 14.71 -13.11 13.75
CA GLY A 95 14.96 -13.61 15.10
C GLY A 95 14.39 -15.01 15.34
N LEU A 96 14.89 -15.66 16.40
CA LEU A 96 14.38 -16.95 16.86
C LEU A 96 13.14 -16.73 17.74
N ALA A 97 12.08 -17.51 17.48
CA ALA A 97 10.96 -17.69 18.39
C ALA A 97 11.04 -19.09 19.03
N SER A 98 10.72 -19.20 20.30
CA SER A 98 10.66 -20.48 21.00
C SER A 98 9.37 -20.57 21.79
N GLU A 99 8.62 -21.64 21.54
CA GLU A 99 7.32 -21.87 22.19
C GLU A 99 7.31 -23.24 22.83
N PRO A 100 6.74 -23.37 24.07
CA PRO A 100 6.52 -24.68 24.69
C PRO A 100 5.41 -25.41 23.93
N GLU A 101 5.60 -26.70 23.68
CA GLU A 101 4.62 -27.61 23.08
C GLU A 101 3.99 -28.46 24.17
N PHE A 102 2.67 -28.45 24.23
CA PHE A 102 1.89 -29.19 25.21
C PHE A 102 1.09 -30.30 24.54
N GLU A 103 0.88 -31.38 25.25
CA GLU A 103 -0.03 -32.45 24.86
C GLU A 103 -1.44 -31.85 24.65
N ARG A 104 -2.11 -32.23 23.57
CA ARG A 104 -3.49 -31.78 23.33
C ARG A 104 -4.44 -32.58 24.21
N ASP A 105 -5.20 -31.92 25.09
CA ASP A 105 -6.29 -32.57 25.84
C ASP A 105 -7.50 -32.72 24.90
N GLU A 106 -7.82 -33.98 24.54
CA GLU A 106 -8.94 -34.27 23.63
C GLU A 106 -10.32 -34.02 24.28
N THR A 107 -10.35 -33.88 25.61
CA THR A 107 -11.60 -33.72 26.37
C THR A 107 -11.92 -32.26 26.70
N ASP A 108 -10.91 -31.38 26.74
CA ASP A 108 -11.10 -29.96 27.07
C ASP A 108 -10.02 -29.11 26.36
N GLU A 109 -10.37 -28.51 25.21
CA GLU A 109 -9.48 -27.65 24.42
C GLU A 109 -8.89 -26.46 25.20
N LYS A 110 -9.50 -26.09 26.35
CA LYS A 110 -9.04 -24.97 27.19
C LYS A 110 -8.00 -25.40 28.23
N LYS A 111 -7.84 -26.70 28.47
CA LYS A 111 -6.84 -27.19 29.39
C LYS A 111 -5.52 -27.45 28.67
N ARG A 112 -4.46 -26.80 29.15
CA ARG A 112 -3.11 -27.15 28.73
C ARG A 112 -2.75 -28.51 29.29
N GLY A 113 -2.48 -29.47 28.41
CA GLY A 113 -1.97 -30.78 28.77
C GLY A 113 -0.54 -30.73 29.33
N LYS A 114 0.10 -31.88 29.43
CA LYS A 114 1.49 -31.98 29.87
C LYS A 114 2.43 -31.33 28.88
N LEU A 115 3.47 -30.63 29.36
CA LEU A 115 4.57 -30.14 28.50
C LEU A 115 5.30 -31.36 27.86
N ILE A 116 5.32 -31.39 26.54
CA ILE A 116 5.98 -32.47 25.76
C ILE A 116 7.29 -32.01 25.10
N GLY A 117 7.50 -30.69 24.96
CA GLY A 117 8.74 -30.18 24.41
C GLY A 117 8.66 -28.70 24.06
N TYR A 118 9.56 -28.33 23.16
CA TYR A 118 9.69 -26.97 22.65
C TYR A 118 9.78 -26.98 21.13
N VAL A 119 9.12 -26.01 20.52
CA VAL A 119 9.24 -25.70 19.09
C VAL A 119 10.03 -24.41 18.96
N VAL A 120 11.19 -24.49 18.30
CA VAL A 120 11.98 -23.30 17.94
C VAL A 120 11.77 -23.03 16.46
N THR A 121 11.46 -21.78 16.11
CA THR A 121 11.17 -21.37 14.75
C THR A 121 12.08 -20.20 14.36
N ARG A 122 12.53 -20.20 13.11
CA ARG A 122 13.23 -19.08 12.50
C ARG A 122 12.65 -18.81 11.13
N SER A 123 12.25 -17.56 10.88
CA SER A 123 11.71 -17.12 9.60
C SER A 123 12.82 -16.65 8.67
N PHE A 124 12.62 -16.91 7.39
CA PHE A 124 13.49 -16.49 6.31
C PHE A 124 12.68 -15.78 5.23
N ASN A 125 13.26 -14.71 4.71
CA ASN A 125 12.82 -14.07 3.48
C ASN A 125 14.00 -14.08 2.51
N VAL A 126 13.81 -14.66 1.32
CA VAL A 126 14.85 -14.84 0.33
C VAL A 126 14.39 -14.31 -1.01
N ASN A 127 15.14 -13.37 -1.55
CA ASN A 127 14.90 -12.78 -2.85
C ASN A 127 15.72 -13.49 -3.93
N ILE A 128 15.04 -14.10 -4.90
CA ILE A 128 15.64 -14.87 -6.00
C ILE A 128 15.54 -14.04 -7.27
N ARG A 129 16.67 -13.50 -7.74
CA ARG A 129 16.75 -12.69 -8.97
C ARG A 129 16.93 -13.52 -10.22
N ASP A 130 17.60 -14.66 -10.10
CA ASP A 130 17.69 -15.63 -11.19
C ASP A 130 16.53 -16.62 -11.09
N LEU A 131 15.44 -16.27 -11.78
CA LEU A 131 14.17 -17.02 -11.70
C LEU A 131 14.31 -18.47 -12.16
N THR A 132 15.32 -18.79 -12.97
CA THR A 132 15.57 -20.17 -13.43
C THR A 132 16.01 -21.09 -12.30
N LYS A 133 16.50 -20.54 -11.21
CA LYS A 133 16.94 -21.30 -10.03
C LYS A 133 15.84 -21.58 -9.02
N TYR A 134 14.70 -20.87 -9.12
CA TYR A 134 13.64 -20.92 -8.13
C TYR A 134 13.16 -22.34 -7.85
N GLY A 135 12.79 -23.11 -8.87
CA GLY A 135 12.27 -24.48 -8.71
C GLY A 135 13.25 -25.37 -7.98
N LYS A 136 14.49 -25.46 -8.47
CA LYS A 136 15.55 -26.29 -7.87
C LYS A 136 15.84 -25.90 -6.42
N LEU A 137 15.93 -24.59 -6.15
CA LEU A 137 16.20 -24.08 -4.81
C LEU A 137 15.03 -24.38 -3.86
N GLY A 138 13.79 -24.22 -4.31
CA GLY A 138 12.60 -24.56 -3.55
C GLY A 138 12.60 -26.04 -3.13
N ASP A 139 12.87 -26.95 -4.06
CA ASP A 139 12.96 -28.37 -3.79
C ASP A 139 14.07 -28.70 -2.76
N GLN A 140 15.25 -28.08 -2.89
CA GLN A 140 16.34 -28.25 -1.95
C GLN A 140 16.01 -27.72 -0.55
N ILE A 141 15.31 -26.59 -0.44
CA ILE A 141 14.84 -26.03 0.84
C ILE A 141 13.84 -27.00 1.48
N MET A 142 12.86 -27.49 0.73
CA MET A 142 11.84 -28.40 1.24
C MET A 142 12.44 -29.77 1.69
N ALA A 143 13.48 -30.23 1.02
CA ALA A 143 14.20 -31.46 1.36
C ALA A 143 14.92 -31.39 2.72
N LEU A 144 15.14 -30.23 3.32
CA LEU A 144 15.74 -30.10 4.66
C LEU A 144 14.83 -30.60 5.78
N GLY A 145 13.53 -30.73 5.53
CA GLY A 145 12.52 -31.09 6.51
C GLY A 145 12.28 -30.03 7.60
N GLY A 146 11.08 -30.01 8.13
CA GLY A 146 10.66 -28.99 9.10
C GLY A 146 10.66 -27.56 8.53
N VAL A 147 10.48 -27.46 7.22
CA VAL A 147 10.27 -26.20 6.50
C VAL A 147 8.77 -25.99 6.32
N LYS A 148 8.30 -24.80 6.63
CA LYS A 148 6.93 -24.36 6.37
C LYS A 148 6.98 -23.16 5.42
N LEU A 149 6.63 -23.40 4.17
CA LEU A 149 6.45 -22.32 3.22
C LEU A 149 5.26 -21.45 3.66
N ARG A 150 5.46 -20.13 3.78
CA ARG A 150 4.42 -19.18 4.12
C ARG A 150 3.73 -18.64 2.89
N TYR A 151 4.50 -17.98 2.04
CA TYR A 151 4.02 -17.50 0.75
C TYR A 151 5.19 -17.26 -0.21
N VAL A 152 4.85 -17.16 -1.47
CA VAL A 152 5.76 -16.79 -2.56
C VAL A 152 5.12 -15.61 -3.27
N SER A 153 5.88 -14.55 -3.51
CA SER A 153 5.45 -13.42 -4.31
C SER A 153 6.39 -13.18 -5.48
N SER A 154 5.81 -12.82 -6.62
CA SER A 154 6.56 -12.34 -7.78
C SER A 154 6.59 -10.82 -7.74
N GLU A 155 7.75 -10.21 -7.95
CA GLU A 155 7.95 -8.78 -7.77
C GLU A 155 8.77 -8.19 -8.92
N ILE A 156 8.75 -6.87 -9.00
CA ILE A 156 9.60 -6.07 -9.88
C ILE A 156 10.53 -5.25 -8.98
N SER A 157 11.83 -5.51 -9.08
CA SER A 157 12.85 -4.92 -8.20
C SER A 157 12.94 -3.39 -8.29
N ASN A 158 12.57 -2.80 -9.45
CA ASN A 158 12.61 -1.36 -9.69
C ASN A 158 11.21 -0.72 -9.79
N ARG A 159 10.23 -1.28 -9.06
CA ARG A 159 8.83 -0.84 -9.11
C ARG A 159 8.67 0.66 -8.81
N GLU A 160 9.38 1.15 -7.79
CA GLU A 160 9.34 2.57 -7.39
C GLU A 160 9.80 3.49 -8.54
N LYS A 161 10.95 3.19 -9.14
CA LYS A 161 11.48 3.94 -10.28
C LYS A 161 10.54 3.93 -11.48
N LEU A 162 9.90 2.80 -11.76
CA LEU A 162 8.88 2.71 -12.80
C LEU A 162 7.65 3.56 -12.49
N GLY A 163 7.25 3.62 -11.22
CA GLY A 163 6.19 4.54 -10.75
C GLY A 163 6.55 6.00 -11.00
N GLU A 164 7.79 6.40 -10.69
CA GLU A 164 8.30 7.75 -10.97
C GLU A 164 8.32 8.06 -12.47
N GLU A 165 8.69 7.11 -13.32
CA GLU A 165 8.65 7.26 -14.78
C GLU A 165 7.22 7.36 -15.36
N LEU A 166 6.24 6.76 -14.67
CA LEU A 166 4.84 6.82 -15.07
C LEU A 166 4.14 8.10 -14.61
N TRP A 167 4.61 8.74 -13.54
CA TRP A 167 3.99 9.92 -12.98
C TRP A 167 3.81 11.07 -13.98
N PRO A 168 4.83 11.50 -14.76
CA PRO A 168 4.64 12.53 -15.78
C PRO A 168 3.62 12.14 -16.85
N LYS A 169 3.52 10.84 -17.17
CA LYS A 169 2.56 10.34 -18.17
C LYS A 169 1.13 10.40 -17.62
N ALA A 170 0.93 10.10 -16.33
CA ALA A 170 -0.35 10.24 -15.66
C ALA A 170 -0.81 11.72 -15.64
N ILE A 171 0.10 12.65 -15.34
CA ILE A 171 -0.19 14.10 -15.41
C ILE A 171 -0.58 14.52 -16.84
N ALA A 172 0.16 14.07 -17.86
CA ALA A 172 -0.14 14.39 -19.25
C ALA A 172 -1.52 13.83 -19.67
N ASN A 173 -1.85 12.62 -19.24
CA ASN A 173 -3.16 12.01 -19.47
C ASN A 173 -4.29 12.79 -18.78
N ALA A 174 -4.10 13.22 -17.52
CA ALA A 174 -5.06 14.07 -16.82
C ALA A 174 -5.33 15.36 -17.58
N ARG A 175 -4.28 16.03 -18.08
CA ARG A 175 -4.39 17.25 -18.86
C ARG A 175 -5.17 17.02 -20.17
N GLU A 176 -4.84 15.97 -20.90
CA GLU A 176 -5.54 15.62 -22.14
C GLU A 176 -7.05 15.38 -21.89
N GLN A 177 -7.39 14.69 -20.79
CA GLN A 177 -8.79 14.47 -20.40
C GLN A 177 -9.49 15.78 -20.04
N ALA A 178 -8.80 16.67 -19.31
CA ALA A 178 -9.35 17.99 -18.98
C ALA A 178 -9.63 18.81 -20.24
N GLU A 179 -8.69 18.86 -21.18
CA GLU A 179 -8.85 19.59 -22.45
C GLU A 179 -10.00 19.02 -23.30
N LYS A 180 -10.11 17.69 -23.38
CA LYS A 180 -11.25 17.02 -24.06
C LYS A 180 -12.60 17.37 -23.44
N THR A 181 -12.66 17.46 -22.11
CA THR A 181 -13.88 17.82 -21.38
C THR A 181 -14.25 19.28 -21.56
N LEU A 182 -13.28 20.19 -21.49
CA LEU A 182 -13.51 21.63 -21.52
C LEU A 182 -13.81 22.17 -22.92
N LYS A 183 -13.21 21.58 -23.96
CA LYS A 183 -13.38 22.05 -25.35
C LYS A 183 -14.85 22.14 -25.81
N PRO A 184 -15.72 21.11 -25.61
CA PRO A 184 -17.13 21.19 -25.98
C PRO A 184 -17.92 22.23 -25.15
N MET A 185 -17.42 22.59 -23.96
CA MET A 185 -18.05 23.57 -23.06
C MET A 185 -17.63 25.02 -23.36
N GLY A 186 -16.75 25.23 -24.34
CA GLY A 186 -16.17 26.56 -24.60
C GLY A 186 -15.30 27.08 -23.47
N MET A 187 -14.70 26.17 -22.70
CA MET A 187 -13.85 26.48 -21.55
C MET A 187 -12.40 26.07 -21.83
N LYS A 188 -11.47 26.62 -21.06
CA LYS A 188 -10.03 26.30 -21.12
C LYS A 188 -9.44 26.18 -19.71
N ILE A 189 -8.31 25.52 -19.63
CA ILE A 189 -7.48 25.47 -18.41
C ILE A 189 -6.75 26.80 -18.27
N ASP A 190 -6.87 27.43 -17.10
CA ASP A 190 -6.10 28.64 -16.75
C ASP A 190 -4.82 28.26 -15.99
N SER A 191 -4.96 27.46 -14.93
CA SER A 191 -3.83 27.03 -14.08
C SER A 191 -4.14 25.73 -13.33
N VAL A 192 -3.12 25.17 -12.71
CA VAL A 192 -3.25 24.04 -11.75
C VAL A 192 -3.49 24.64 -10.37
N PHE A 193 -4.56 24.22 -9.71
CA PHE A 193 -4.85 24.57 -8.32
C PHE A 193 -4.20 23.56 -7.35
N ALA A 194 -4.36 22.27 -7.62
CA ALA A 194 -3.79 21.20 -6.80
C ALA A 194 -3.46 19.98 -7.66
N VAL A 195 -2.43 19.25 -7.23
CA VAL A 195 -2.04 17.96 -7.79
C VAL A 195 -1.67 17.01 -6.66
N SER A 196 -2.10 15.75 -6.76
CA SER A 196 -1.83 14.71 -5.75
C SER A 196 -1.71 13.35 -6.42
N SER A 197 -0.92 12.46 -5.84
CA SER A 197 -0.89 11.03 -6.15
C SER A 197 -1.95 10.23 -5.38
N ILE A 198 -2.61 10.86 -4.42
CA ILE A 198 -3.66 10.28 -3.57
C ILE A 198 -4.95 11.04 -3.86
N ASP A 199 -6.08 10.34 -3.86
CA ASP A 199 -7.40 10.94 -4.06
C ASP A 199 -7.67 12.04 -3.02
N PHE A 200 -8.20 13.18 -3.49
CA PHE A 200 -8.54 14.30 -2.60
C PHE A 200 -9.66 13.93 -1.60
N GLY A 201 -10.49 12.93 -1.91
CA GLY A 201 -11.49 12.38 -1.00
C GLY A 201 -10.85 11.65 0.19
N GLU A 202 -9.74 10.94 -0.03
CA GLU A 202 -8.98 10.31 1.05
C GLU A 202 -8.29 11.35 1.93
N ILE A 203 -7.69 12.37 1.33
CA ILE A 203 -7.13 13.52 2.06
C ILE A 203 -8.23 14.21 2.88
N ARG A 204 -9.43 14.36 2.32
CA ARG A 204 -10.59 14.94 3.00
C ARG A 204 -11.12 14.04 4.12
N GLY A 205 -11.10 12.72 3.94
CA GLY A 205 -11.55 11.72 4.92
C GLY A 205 -10.72 11.72 6.20
N GLU A 206 -9.45 12.07 6.14
CA GLU A 206 -8.61 12.27 7.33
C GLU A 206 -8.94 13.56 8.07
N PHE A 207 -9.39 14.59 7.37
CA PHE A 207 -9.74 15.89 7.96
C PHE A 207 -11.22 16.00 8.38
N LEU A 208 -12.10 15.22 7.76
CA LEU A 208 -13.54 15.20 8.05
C LEU A 208 -13.97 13.79 8.45
N ARG A 209 -13.88 13.50 9.72
CA ARG A 209 -14.35 12.24 10.32
C ARG A 209 -15.88 12.17 10.26
N SER A 210 -16.47 11.93 9.08
CA SER A 210 -17.83 11.39 8.96
C SER A 210 -18.15 11.05 7.50
N GLY A 211 -18.33 9.79 7.21
CA GLY A 211 -18.83 9.30 5.93
C GLY A 211 -18.53 7.81 5.75
N GLU A 212 -19.55 7.03 5.58
CA GLU A 212 -19.55 5.59 5.37
C GLU A 212 -18.43 5.14 4.42
N ARG A 213 -17.59 4.25 4.94
CA ARG A 213 -16.58 3.55 4.17
C ARG A 213 -17.27 2.42 3.42
N VAL A 214 -17.49 2.57 2.13
CA VAL A 214 -17.83 1.44 1.27
C VAL A 214 -16.59 0.56 1.14
N VAL A 215 -16.55 -0.51 1.93
CA VAL A 215 -15.53 -1.55 1.80
C VAL A 215 -15.91 -2.39 0.59
N VAL A 216 -15.23 -2.22 -0.52
CA VAL A 216 -15.28 -3.17 -1.64
C VAL A 216 -14.48 -4.39 -1.20
N THR A 217 -15.20 -5.42 -0.75
CA THR A 217 -14.62 -6.73 -0.43
C THR A 217 -14.03 -7.32 -1.71
N GLY A 218 -12.71 -7.56 -1.69
CA GLY A 218 -12.00 -8.17 -2.82
C GLY A 218 -12.63 -9.50 -3.20
N MET A 219 -12.76 -9.75 -4.50
CA MET A 219 -13.18 -11.02 -5.06
C MET A 219 -12.28 -12.14 -4.56
N ASN A 220 -12.90 -13.17 -4.03
CA ASN A 220 -12.27 -14.46 -3.78
C ASN A 220 -11.84 -15.03 -5.15
N ILE A 221 -10.55 -15.01 -5.43
CA ILE A 221 -10.00 -15.69 -6.60
C ILE A 221 -10.00 -17.19 -6.27
N PRO A 222 -10.70 -18.04 -7.02
CA PRO A 222 -10.65 -19.48 -6.81
C PRO A 222 -9.21 -19.97 -6.97
N ALA A 223 -8.76 -20.88 -6.10
CA ALA A 223 -7.47 -21.54 -6.24
C ALA A 223 -7.40 -22.23 -7.63
N PRO A 224 -6.29 -22.08 -8.37
CA PRO A 224 -6.13 -22.76 -9.64
C PRO A 224 -6.11 -24.28 -9.43
N PRO A 225 -6.67 -25.07 -10.37
CA PRO A 225 -6.65 -26.52 -10.28
C PRO A 225 -5.21 -27.05 -10.35
N ASP A 226 -4.96 -28.15 -9.63
CA ASP A 226 -3.72 -28.91 -9.65
C ASP A 226 -3.21 -29.14 -11.08
N GLN A 227 -2.21 -28.40 -11.49
CA GLN A 227 -1.45 -28.69 -12.71
C GLN A 227 0.03 -28.81 -12.36
N PRO A 228 0.78 -29.71 -13.03
CA PRO A 228 2.19 -29.88 -12.78
C PRO A 228 2.92 -28.57 -13.07
N SER A 229 3.86 -28.23 -12.21
CA SER A 229 4.51 -26.95 -12.00
C SER A 229 5.34 -26.45 -13.18
N GLU A 230 4.71 -25.98 -14.23
CA GLU A 230 5.28 -24.91 -15.03
C GLU A 230 4.83 -23.59 -14.38
N TYR A 231 5.72 -23.00 -13.58
CA TYR A 231 5.48 -21.67 -13.02
C TYR A 231 5.44 -20.64 -14.16
N ARG A 232 4.24 -20.33 -14.61
CA ARG A 232 4.00 -19.20 -15.50
C ARG A 232 3.93 -17.95 -14.65
N LEU A 233 4.95 -17.14 -14.72
CA LEU A 233 4.96 -15.84 -14.06
C LEU A 233 3.97 -14.91 -14.78
N GLU A 234 2.99 -14.40 -14.05
CA GLU A 234 2.05 -13.44 -14.58
C GLU A 234 2.70 -12.05 -14.71
N MET A 235 2.30 -11.31 -15.74
CA MET A 235 2.70 -9.91 -15.90
C MET A 235 2.22 -9.08 -14.71
N ILE A 236 3.09 -8.24 -14.19
CA ILE A 236 2.75 -7.33 -13.08
C ILE A 236 2.42 -5.96 -13.65
N GLY A 237 1.20 -5.49 -13.38
CA GLY A 237 0.77 -4.13 -13.68
C GLY A 237 1.33 -3.13 -12.67
N ILE A 238 1.97 -2.07 -13.17
CA ILE A 238 2.35 -0.90 -12.38
C ILE A 238 1.54 0.27 -12.91
N GLU A 239 0.83 0.95 -12.04
CA GLU A 239 -0.01 2.10 -12.36
C GLU A 239 0.42 3.29 -11.52
N SER A 240 0.38 4.47 -12.14
CA SER A 240 0.50 5.76 -11.48
C SER A 240 -0.73 6.58 -11.79
N THR A 241 -1.35 7.16 -10.76
CA THR A 241 -2.57 7.96 -10.87
C THR A 241 -2.28 9.38 -10.41
N ALA A 242 -2.63 10.37 -11.24
CA ALA A 242 -2.53 11.79 -10.91
C ALA A 242 -3.94 12.38 -10.75
N HIS A 243 -4.23 12.93 -9.57
CA HIS A 243 -5.45 13.66 -9.25
C HIS A 243 -5.15 15.14 -9.35
N ILE A 244 -5.83 15.87 -10.25
CA ILE A 244 -5.54 17.27 -10.53
C ILE A 244 -6.81 18.10 -10.48
N ILE A 245 -6.74 19.25 -9.82
CA ILE A 245 -7.75 20.30 -9.87
C ILE A 245 -7.21 21.44 -10.72
N TYR A 246 -7.87 21.70 -11.84
CA TYR A 246 -7.60 22.84 -12.71
C TYR A 246 -8.56 23.96 -12.44
N LEU A 247 -8.06 25.19 -12.39
CA LEU A 247 -8.88 26.39 -12.53
C LEU A 247 -9.20 26.59 -14.01
N ILE A 248 -10.44 26.97 -14.32
CA ILE A 248 -10.95 27.03 -15.68
C ILE A 248 -11.65 28.36 -15.96
N SER A 249 -11.62 28.80 -17.21
CA SER A 249 -12.33 30.01 -17.67
C SER A 249 -12.90 29.82 -19.08
N PRO A 250 -13.83 30.69 -19.53
CA PRO A 250 -14.35 30.69 -20.90
C PRO A 250 -13.22 30.91 -21.91
N THR A 251 -13.29 30.21 -23.05
CA THR A 251 -12.46 30.51 -24.20
C THR A 251 -12.94 31.82 -24.83
N LYS A 252 -12.09 32.81 -24.95
CA LYS A 252 -12.44 34.12 -25.61
C LYS A 252 -12.72 33.92 -27.08
#